data_b57fc64588e82139751699b1680e0063
#
_entry.id   b57fc64588e82139751699b1680e0063
#
_cell.length_a   1.000
_cell.length_b   1.000
_cell.length_c   1.000
_cell.angle_alpha   90.00
_cell.angle_beta   90.00
_cell.angle_gamma   90.00
#
_symmetry.space_group_name_H-M   'P 1'
#
loop_
_entity.id
_entity.type
_entity.pdbx_description
1 polymer ?
#
loop_
_entity_poly.entity_id
_entity_poly.type
_entity_poly.pdbx_seq_one_letter_code
_entity_poly.pdbx_strand_id
1 'polypeptide(L)'
;MSLRETDYDIIVAGGGLAGMIVASSAAHYSNELLRILVVDRNPLSVMGKKTMTGWICGDAVGKKSVEYMSKRIGINWEYPEIEHPVKGVIAYSPNHKTAVSFDGEGYILNRKLLPQKQLKDAIERGIQVRDRVALRSLIIENNTVTGVEGEDLLNKSIFRKSAKVVIDCTGVTSVLRTNLRIKSFIQTKIDKDDLEATGRYIYDFDIASKDDTFFHPDYCIIHLDQKLAPGGYGWVFPKGENKVNIGVGVQQRAFDLRNKEMGLRRDLKMLIDEYVHINPVIGNPRVATSEMDDGNGWGTWSVSVRRQNDCMVANGYMVVGDAAWMPKPLDAGGIGPAIIAATIAGRDAVEAIEANDTTEKELWKYNKDYVNDYGYKTAGLEVFRRMLQGLTNDQIDYGMKHFLSKMDVDKITDGEHPEFGTVDKVGMFIRGALNKRLAENLKCTASMNER
;
A
#
# COMPACT_ATOMS: atom_id res chain seq x y z
N MET A 1 8.26 9.43 -35.64
CA MET A 1 8.16 8.04 -36.15
C MET A 1 6.81 7.52 -35.74
N SER A 2 6.00 6.93 -36.62
CA SER A 2 4.66 6.42 -36.25
C SER A 2 4.80 5.25 -35.28
N LEU A 3 3.95 5.19 -34.22
CA LEU A 3 3.91 4.04 -33.34
C LEU A 3 3.54 2.78 -34.14
N ARG A 4 4.17 1.67 -33.78
CA ARG A 4 3.97 0.35 -34.42
C ARG A 4 2.53 -0.11 -34.21
N GLU A 5 1.97 -0.81 -35.17
CA GLU A 5 0.73 -1.56 -34.97
C GLU A 5 0.95 -2.67 -33.93
N THR A 6 0.08 -2.71 -32.91
CA THR A 6 0.16 -3.62 -31.76
C THR A 6 -1.18 -4.32 -31.52
N ASP A 7 -1.20 -5.43 -30.75
CA ASP A 7 -2.46 -6.08 -30.34
C ASP A 7 -3.34 -5.12 -29.53
N TYR A 8 -2.72 -4.37 -28.62
CA TYR A 8 -3.38 -3.40 -27.72
C TYR A 8 -2.64 -2.07 -27.72
N ASP A 9 -3.32 -1.03 -27.34
CA ASP A 9 -2.68 0.27 -27.09
C ASP A 9 -2.06 0.29 -25.70
N ILE A 10 -2.77 -0.25 -24.69
CA ILE A 10 -2.28 -0.38 -23.32
C ILE A 10 -2.50 -1.82 -22.84
N ILE A 11 -1.46 -2.40 -22.23
CA ILE A 11 -1.58 -3.62 -21.42
C ILE A 11 -1.30 -3.26 -19.95
N VAL A 12 -2.27 -3.55 -19.07
CA VAL A 12 -2.13 -3.42 -17.63
C VAL A 12 -1.83 -4.81 -17.05
N ALA A 13 -0.66 -4.96 -16.47
CA ALA A 13 -0.22 -6.19 -15.84
C ALA A 13 -0.63 -6.20 -14.36
N GLY A 14 -1.62 -7.04 -14.02
CA GLY A 14 -2.22 -7.14 -12.69
C GLY A 14 -3.58 -6.46 -12.61
N GLY A 15 -4.62 -7.26 -12.32
CA GLY A 15 -6.02 -6.83 -12.14
C GLY A 15 -6.36 -6.47 -10.69
N GLY A 16 -5.37 -6.07 -9.89
CA GLY A 16 -5.58 -5.55 -8.53
C GLY A 16 -6.18 -4.14 -8.53
N LEU A 17 -6.27 -3.54 -7.32
CA LEU A 17 -6.87 -2.20 -7.15
C LEU A 17 -6.24 -1.17 -8.10
N ALA A 18 -4.91 -1.07 -8.12
CA ALA A 18 -4.21 -0.12 -8.97
C ALA A 18 -4.48 -0.39 -10.46
N GLY A 19 -4.37 -1.66 -10.90
CA GLY A 19 -4.52 -2.00 -12.31
C GLY A 19 -5.92 -1.73 -12.85
N MET A 20 -6.96 -2.02 -12.10
CA MET A 20 -8.33 -1.72 -12.51
C MET A 20 -8.59 -0.22 -12.59
N ILE A 21 -8.01 0.58 -11.69
CA ILE A 21 -8.14 2.05 -11.74
C ILE A 21 -7.32 2.62 -12.91
N VAL A 22 -6.10 2.11 -13.17
CA VAL A 22 -5.30 2.50 -14.35
C VAL A 22 -6.09 2.27 -15.63
N ALA A 23 -6.64 1.07 -15.81
CA ALA A 23 -7.39 0.72 -17.00
C ALA A 23 -8.63 1.60 -17.17
N SER A 24 -9.38 1.80 -16.08
CA SER A 24 -10.58 2.66 -16.10
C SER A 24 -10.23 4.13 -16.34
N SER A 25 -9.10 4.61 -15.82
CA SER A 25 -8.60 5.95 -16.08
C SER A 25 -8.21 6.13 -17.57
N ALA A 26 -7.48 5.17 -18.11
CA ALA A 26 -7.11 5.19 -19.52
C ALA A 26 -8.33 5.13 -20.44
N ALA A 27 -9.33 4.31 -20.13
CA ALA A 27 -10.60 4.28 -20.89
C ALA A 27 -11.32 5.62 -20.82
N HIS A 28 -11.39 6.23 -19.63
CA HIS A 28 -12.03 7.55 -19.45
C HIS A 28 -11.36 8.64 -20.28
N TYR A 29 -10.03 8.79 -20.19
CA TYR A 29 -9.30 9.87 -20.87
C TYR A 29 -9.19 9.65 -22.39
N SER A 30 -9.27 8.40 -22.86
CA SER A 30 -9.32 8.10 -24.29
C SER A 30 -10.72 8.11 -24.89
N ASN A 31 -11.75 8.47 -24.11
CA ASN A 31 -13.17 8.31 -24.50
C ASN A 31 -13.48 6.89 -25.00
N GLU A 32 -12.87 5.87 -24.36
CA GLU A 32 -13.03 4.44 -24.69
C GLU A 32 -12.52 4.05 -26.10
N LEU A 33 -11.69 4.90 -26.71
CA LEU A 33 -11.19 4.65 -28.07
C LEU A 33 -9.97 3.73 -28.12
N LEU A 34 -9.21 3.61 -27.00
CA LEU A 34 -8.03 2.77 -26.96
C LEU A 34 -8.38 1.32 -26.63
N ARG A 35 -7.63 0.39 -27.23
CA ARG A 35 -7.71 -1.04 -26.93
C ARG A 35 -6.90 -1.33 -25.66
N ILE A 36 -7.59 -1.57 -24.56
CA ILE A 36 -7.00 -1.80 -23.24
C ILE A 36 -7.20 -3.24 -22.81
N LEU A 37 -6.12 -3.90 -22.40
CA LEU A 37 -6.14 -5.25 -21.84
C LEU A 37 -5.61 -5.24 -20.41
N VAL A 38 -6.39 -5.76 -19.47
CA VAL A 38 -5.92 -6.12 -18.13
C VAL A 38 -5.59 -7.61 -18.09
N VAL A 39 -4.42 -7.97 -17.57
CA VAL A 39 -4.00 -9.37 -17.45
C VAL A 39 -3.77 -9.70 -15.98
N ASP A 40 -4.44 -10.73 -15.46
CA ASP A 40 -4.24 -11.20 -14.08
C ASP A 40 -4.08 -12.72 -14.01
N ARG A 41 -3.28 -13.18 -13.04
CA ARG A 41 -3.06 -14.61 -12.79
C ARG A 41 -4.23 -15.30 -12.07
N ASN A 42 -5.05 -14.51 -11.38
CA ASN A 42 -6.18 -15.01 -10.62
C ASN A 42 -7.41 -15.14 -11.50
N PRO A 43 -8.36 -16.02 -11.16
CA PRO A 43 -9.63 -16.08 -11.87
C PRO A 43 -10.42 -14.78 -11.70
N LEU A 44 -11.26 -14.47 -12.69
CA LEU A 44 -12.17 -13.32 -12.63
C LEU A 44 -13.00 -13.35 -11.35
N SER A 45 -13.12 -12.21 -10.73
CA SER A 45 -14.08 -12.02 -9.67
C SER A 45 -15.48 -12.02 -10.25
N VAL A 46 -16.33 -12.88 -9.70
CA VAL A 46 -17.75 -12.87 -10.02
C VAL A 46 -18.50 -12.24 -8.86
N MET A 47 -19.43 -11.33 -9.16
CA MET A 47 -20.24 -10.67 -8.14
C MET A 47 -20.85 -11.71 -7.19
N GLY A 48 -20.69 -11.53 -5.87
CA GLY A 48 -21.15 -12.47 -4.84
C GLY A 48 -20.30 -13.74 -4.67
N LYS A 49 -19.20 -13.92 -5.43
CA LYS A 49 -18.28 -15.04 -5.27
C LYS A 49 -16.92 -14.57 -4.76
N LYS A 50 -16.24 -15.44 -4.03
CA LYS A 50 -14.90 -15.18 -3.49
C LYS A 50 -13.90 -15.02 -4.64
N THR A 51 -13.08 -13.98 -4.57
CA THR A 51 -11.81 -13.98 -5.30
C THR A 51 -10.81 -14.83 -4.49
N MET A 52 -10.10 -15.75 -5.16
CA MET A 52 -9.15 -16.67 -4.52
C MET A 52 -8.04 -15.98 -3.70
N THR A 53 -7.86 -14.71 -3.89
CA THR A 53 -6.88 -13.92 -3.17
C THR A 53 -7.54 -12.86 -2.33
N GLY A 54 -8.50 -13.19 -1.51
CA GLY A 54 -9.08 -12.18 -0.61
C GLY A 54 -7.97 -11.20 -0.21
N TRP A 55 -8.03 -9.95 -0.64
CA TRP A 55 -6.90 -9.04 -0.50
C TRP A 55 -6.63 -8.79 0.96
N ILE A 56 -5.45 -9.22 1.40
CA ILE A 56 -5.02 -9.08 2.77
C ILE A 56 -4.59 -7.65 2.96
N CYS A 57 -5.33 -6.92 3.78
CA CYS A 57 -5.20 -5.49 3.94
C CYS A 57 -5.84 -5.05 5.26
N GLY A 58 -5.43 -3.89 5.80
CA GLY A 58 -6.15 -3.21 6.87
C GLY A 58 -7.47 -2.57 6.41
N ASP A 59 -7.71 -2.51 5.10
CA ASP A 59 -8.92 -2.03 4.42
C ASP A 59 -9.19 -0.52 4.55
N ALA A 60 -8.39 0.23 5.32
CA ALA A 60 -8.59 1.66 5.55
C ALA A 60 -8.08 2.52 4.38
N VAL A 61 -8.86 3.53 4.00
CA VAL A 61 -8.50 4.54 3.00
C VAL A 61 -9.04 5.92 3.37
N GLY A 62 -8.23 6.96 3.18
CA GLY A 62 -8.70 8.34 3.36
C GLY A 62 -9.70 8.76 2.28
N LYS A 63 -10.77 9.45 2.69
CA LYS A 63 -11.84 9.96 1.81
C LYS A 63 -11.30 10.81 0.66
N LYS A 64 -10.30 11.67 0.92
CA LYS A 64 -9.67 12.54 -0.09
C LYS A 64 -9.15 11.77 -1.30
N SER A 65 -8.60 10.56 -1.11
CA SER A 65 -8.09 9.73 -2.22
C SER A 65 -9.22 9.15 -3.06
N VAL A 66 -10.32 8.74 -2.44
CA VAL A 66 -11.52 8.26 -3.15
C VAL A 66 -12.16 9.39 -3.94
N GLU A 67 -12.29 10.57 -3.33
CA GLU A 67 -12.81 11.76 -4.01
C GLU A 67 -11.90 12.23 -5.17
N TYR A 68 -10.58 12.06 -5.04
CA TYR A 68 -9.63 12.38 -6.12
C TYR A 68 -9.96 11.59 -7.39
N MET A 69 -10.18 10.28 -7.24
CA MET A 69 -10.56 9.39 -8.34
C MET A 69 -11.97 9.74 -8.87
N SER A 70 -12.94 9.88 -7.97
CA SER A 70 -14.32 10.21 -8.33
C SER A 70 -14.42 11.47 -9.19
N LYS A 71 -13.76 12.55 -8.76
CA LYS A 71 -13.76 13.84 -9.47
C LYS A 71 -13.07 13.79 -10.83
N ARG A 72 -12.08 12.91 -11.04
CA ARG A 72 -11.28 12.85 -12.27
C ARG A 72 -11.78 11.86 -13.30
N ILE A 73 -12.29 10.72 -12.86
CA ILE A 73 -12.68 9.63 -13.77
C ILE A 73 -14.08 9.08 -13.53
N GLY A 74 -14.86 9.73 -12.64
CA GLY A 74 -16.28 9.39 -12.41
C GLY A 74 -16.51 8.04 -11.73
N ILE A 75 -15.49 7.44 -11.09
CA ILE A 75 -15.65 6.20 -10.34
C ILE A 75 -16.03 6.52 -8.89
N ASN A 76 -17.20 6.06 -8.48
CA ASN A 76 -17.69 6.21 -7.12
C ASN A 76 -17.75 4.85 -6.43
N TRP A 77 -17.32 4.84 -5.17
CA TRP A 77 -17.52 3.72 -4.27
C TRP A 77 -18.52 4.11 -3.20
N GLU A 78 -19.45 3.21 -2.96
CA GLU A 78 -20.54 3.39 -2.01
C GLU A 78 -20.72 2.10 -1.20
N TYR A 79 -21.77 2.00 -0.40
CA TYR A 79 -22.15 0.72 0.18
C TYR A 79 -22.62 -0.23 -0.95
N PRO A 80 -22.20 -1.49 -0.96
CA PRO A 80 -21.45 -2.21 0.08
C PRO A 80 -19.92 -2.23 -0.09
N GLU A 81 -19.34 -1.58 -1.09
CA GLU A 81 -17.88 -1.52 -1.30
C GLU A 81 -17.17 -0.71 -0.21
N ILE A 82 -17.83 0.36 0.26
CA ILE A 82 -17.50 1.06 1.52
C ILE A 82 -18.30 0.39 2.62
N GLU A 83 -17.63 -0.36 3.49
CA GLU A 83 -18.30 -1.13 4.54
C GLU A 83 -18.57 -0.28 5.80
N HIS A 84 -17.64 0.64 6.13
CA HIS A 84 -17.78 1.46 7.32
C HIS A 84 -17.04 2.80 7.16
N PRO A 85 -17.66 3.94 7.56
CA PRO A 85 -16.98 5.23 7.62
C PRO A 85 -16.17 5.34 8.91
N VAL A 86 -15.01 6.06 8.86
CA VAL A 86 -14.21 6.39 10.04
C VAL A 86 -13.86 7.87 10.05
N LYS A 87 -13.64 8.42 11.26
CA LYS A 87 -13.32 9.84 11.49
C LYS A 87 -11.82 10.10 11.53
N GLY A 88 -11.00 9.05 11.62
CA GLY A 88 -9.56 9.19 11.69
C GLY A 88 -8.85 7.96 12.24
N VAL A 89 -7.63 8.19 12.69
CA VAL A 89 -6.74 7.18 13.29
C VAL A 89 -6.29 7.67 14.66
N ILE A 90 -6.29 6.82 15.66
CA ILE A 90 -5.69 7.09 16.97
C ILE A 90 -4.52 6.13 17.18
N ALA A 91 -3.32 6.68 17.35
CA ALA A 91 -2.12 5.93 17.65
C ALA A 91 -1.81 6.00 19.15
N TYR A 92 -1.70 4.86 19.80
CA TYR A 92 -1.37 4.72 21.21
C TYR A 92 0.11 4.35 21.42
N SER A 93 0.70 4.96 22.44
CA SER A 93 2.04 4.62 22.91
C SER A 93 2.09 3.20 23.51
N PRO A 94 3.28 2.58 23.64
CA PRO A 94 3.43 1.21 24.17
C PRO A 94 2.77 0.97 25.52
N ASN A 95 2.79 1.97 26.43
CA ASN A 95 2.15 1.89 27.74
C ASN A 95 0.68 2.35 27.74
N HIS A 96 0.11 2.64 26.58
CA HIS A 96 -1.26 3.12 26.34
C HIS A 96 -1.66 4.41 27.08
N LYS A 97 -0.69 5.17 27.65
CA LYS A 97 -0.98 6.39 28.40
C LYS A 97 -0.95 7.66 27.57
N THR A 98 -0.43 7.59 26.38
CA THR A 98 -0.40 8.70 25.43
C THR A 98 -1.01 8.28 24.11
N ALA A 99 -1.92 9.10 23.63
CA ALA A 99 -2.54 8.93 22.31
C ALA A 99 -2.23 10.14 21.44
N VAL A 100 -2.11 9.90 20.15
CA VAL A 100 -2.04 10.93 19.10
C VAL A 100 -3.15 10.65 18.10
N SER A 101 -4.07 11.60 17.94
CA SER A 101 -5.18 11.51 17.00
C SER A 101 -4.81 12.19 15.69
N PHE A 102 -5.12 11.50 14.60
CA PHE A 102 -5.03 11.99 13.22
C PHE A 102 -6.45 12.08 12.70
N ASP A 103 -7.07 13.25 12.86
CA ASP A 103 -8.43 13.47 12.40
C ASP A 103 -8.47 13.59 10.89
N GLY A 104 -9.40 12.88 10.27
CA GLY A 104 -9.57 12.87 8.83
C GLY A 104 -10.55 11.79 8.39
N GLU A 105 -11.63 12.20 7.72
CA GLU A 105 -12.62 11.25 7.24
C GLU A 105 -12.00 10.18 6.33
N GLY A 106 -12.40 8.95 6.54
CA GLY A 106 -11.97 7.79 5.77
C GLY A 106 -13.04 6.72 5.72
N TYR A 107 -12.65 5.62 5.10
CA TYR A 107 -13.51 4.48 4.89
C TYR A 107 -12.76 3.18 5.15
N ILE A 108 -13.48 2.18 5.66
CA ILE A 108 -13.07 0.79 5.67
C ILE A 108 -13.75 0.10 4.51
N LEU A 109 -12.96 -0.49 3.64
CA LEU A 109 -13.44 -1.09 2.40
C LEU A 109 -13.82 -2.57 2.57
N ASN A 110 -14.81 -3.00 1.82
CA ASN A 110 -15.11 -4.40 1.63
C ASN A 110 -14.22 -4.96 0.50
N ARG A 111 -13.12 -5.60 0.87
CA ARG A 111 -12.13 -6.10 -0.09
C ARG A 111 -12.57 -7.38 -0.84
N LYS A 112 -13.77 -7.90 -0.56
CA LYS A 112 -14.39 -8.99 -1.33
C LYS A 112 -15.28 -8.44 -2.45
N LEU A 113 -16.03 -7.39 -2.18
CA LEU A 113 -16.97 -6.80 -3.14
C LEU A 113 -16.31 -5.77 -4.06
N LEU A 114 -15.39 -4.95 -3.53
CA LEU A 114 -14.72 -3.92 -4.31
C LEU A 114 -14.02 -4.43 -5.58
N PRO A 115 -13.28 -5.56 -5.58
CA PRO A 115 -12.70 -6.11 -6.82
C PRO A 115 -13.73 -6.46 -7.89
N GLN A 116 -14.89 -6.94 -7.45
CA GLN A 116 -15.99 -7.33 -8.35
C GLN A 116 -16.64 -6.09 -8.98
N LYS A 117 -16.83 -5.03 -8.18
CA LYS A 117 -17.29 -3.72 -8.66
C LYS A 117 -16.32 -3.16 -9.68
N GLN A 118 -15.00 -3.16 -9.37
CA GLN A 118 -13.98 -2.66 -10.29
C GLN A 118 -13.92 -3.45 -11.59
N LEU A 119 -14.07 -4.78 -11.53
CA LEU A 119 -14.15 -5.62 -12.71
C LEU A 119 -15.37 -5.29 -13.58
N LYS A 120 -16.55 -5.12 -12.95
CA LYS A 120 -17.77 -4.73 -13.64
C LYS A 120 -17.60 -3.38 -14.33
N ASP A 121 -17.11 -2.37 -13.61
CA ASP A 121 -16.87 -1.03 -14.15
C ASP A 121 -15.89 -1.05 -15.33
N ALA A 122 -14.84 -1.88 -15.24
CA ALA A 122 -13.88 -2.05 -16.33
C ALA A 122 -14.52 -2.65 -17.59
N ILE A 123 -15.31 -3.71 -17.44
CA ILE A 123 -16.02 -4.36 -18.57
C ILE A 123 -17.02 -3.39 -19.21
N GLU A 124 -17.78 -2.66 -18.41
CA GLU A 124 -18.75 -1.66 -18.90
C GLU A 124 -18.09 -0.52 -19.70
N ARG A 125 -16.79 -0.24 -19.44
CA ARG A 125 -15.97 0.71 -20.19
C ARG A 125 -15.23 0.09 -21.40
N GLY A 126 -15.60 -1.11 -21.81
CA GLY A 126 -15.00 -1.79 -22.96
C GLY A 126 -13.61 -2.36 -22.74
N ILE A 127 -13.11 -2.38 -21.49
CA ILE A 127 -11.81 -2.94 -21.16
C ILE A 127 -11.85 -4.46 -21.24
N GLN A 128 -10.90 -5.04 -21.96
CA GLN A 128 -10.75 -6.50 -22.00
C GLN A 128 -9.98 -6.98 -20.76
N VAL A 129 -10.47 -8.04 -20.13
CA VAL A 129 -9.82 -8.65 -18.97
C VAL A 129 -9.48 -10.10 -19.26
N ARG A 130 -8.22 -10.45 -19.15
CA ARG A 130 -7.73 -11.81 -19.31
C ARG A 130 -7.25 -12.33 -17.96
N ASP A 131 -8.01 -13.25 -17.40
CA ASP A 131 -7.71 -13.92 -16.14
C ASP A 131 -6.85 -15.17 -16.35
N ARG A 132 -6.35 -15.75 -15.25
CA ARG A 132 -5.56 -16.97 -15.20
C ARG A 132 -4.37 -16.96 -16.16
N VAL A 133 -3.74 -15.80 -16.31
CA VAL A 133 -2.49 -15.65 -17.07
C VAL A 133 -1.40 -15.16 -16.15
N ALA A 134 -0.39 -15.98 -15.92
CA ALA A 134 0.78 -15.62 -15.14
C ALA A 134 1.83 -14.95 -16.03
N LEU A 135 1.89 -13.64 -16.01
CA LEU A 135 2.95 -12.89 -16.68
C LEU A 135 4.31 -13.20 -16.07
N ARG A 136 5.33 -13.38 -16.93
CA ARG A 136 6.69 -13.79 -16.54
C ARG A 136 7.75 -12.77 -16.97
N SER A 137 7.56 -12.15 -18.13
CA SER A 137 8.57 -11.27 -18.73
C SER A 137 7.94 -10.18 -19.60
N LEU A 138 8.74 -9.17 -19.87
CA LEU A 138 8.44 -8.13 -20.85
C LEU A 138 9.01 -8.52 -22.22
N ILE A 139 8.30 -8.16 -23.29
CA ILE A 139 8.83 -8.19 -24.65
C ILE A 139 9.57 -6.87 -24.85
N ILE A 140 10.84 -6.96 -25.23
CA ILE A 140 11.72 -5.78 -25.35
C ILE A 140 12.33 -5.77 -26.75
N GLU A 141 12.18 -4.64 -27.44
CA GLU A 141 12.79 -4.40 -28.75
C GLU A 141 13.47 -3.03 -28.74
N ASN A 142 14.73 -2.95 -29.16
CA ASN A 142 15.48 -1.69 -29.24
C ASN A 142 15.41 -0.82 -27.98
N ASN A 143 15.61 -1.44 -26.81
CA ASN A 143 15.52 -0.77 -25.49
C ASN A 143 14.15 -0.14 -25.19
N THR A 144 13.09 -0.69 -25.77
CA THR A 144 11.69 -0.27 -25.56
C THR A 144 10.88 -1.51 -25.19
N VAL A 145 10.02 -1.40 -24.17
CA VAL A 145 9.03 -2.41 -23.86
C VAL A 145 7.92 -2.34 -24.90
N THR A 146 7.65 -3.47 -25.56
CA THR A 146 6.68 -3.58 -26.65
C THR A 146 5.57 -4.60 -26.37
N GLY A 147 5.55 -5.17 -25.17
CA GLY A 147 4.52 -6.14 -24.78
C GLY A 147 4.90 -6.98 -23.57
N VAL A 148 4.11 -8.03 -23.37
CA VAL A 148 4.24 -8.96 -22.25
C VAL A 148 4.22 -10.40 -22.72
N GLU A 149 4.90 -11.27 -21.96
CA GLU A 149 4.87 -12.71 -22.15
C GLU A 149 4.62 -13.43 -20.82
N GLY A 150 3.91 -14.54 -20.88
CA GLY A 150 3.56 -15.34 -19.73
C GLY A 150 2.97 -16.70 -20.11
N GLU A 151 2.30 -17.31 -19.15
CA GLU A 151 1.67 -18.62 -19.28
C GLU A 151 0.17 -18.51 -19.03
N ASP A 152 -0.65 -19.00 -19.93
CA ASP A 152 -2.06 -19.27 -19.70
C ASP A 152 -2.18 -20.48 -18.76
N LEU A 153 -2.70 -20.26 -17.56
CA LEU A 153 -2.74 -21.28 -16.51
C LEU A 153 -3.81 -22.36 -16.74
N LEU A 154 -4.76 -22.13 -17.65
CA LEU A 154 -5.79 -23.12 -17.98
C LEU A 154 -5.26 -24.21 -18.90
N ASN A 155 -4.62 -23.81 -19.99
CA ASN A 155 -4.19 -24.72 -21.05
C ASN A 155 -2.67 -24.89 -21.14
N LYS A 156 -1.93 -24.23 -20.24
CA LYS A 156 -0.46 -24.27 -20.18
C LYS A 156 0.24 -23.78 -21.45
N SER A 157 -0.43 -22.97 -22.25
CA SER A 157 0.13 -22.40 -23.46
C SER A 157 0.88 -21.08 -23.18
N ILE A 158 1.74 -20.71 -24.09
CA ILE A 158 2.40 -19.40 -24.07
C ILE A 158 1.36 -18.32 -24.35
N PHE A 159 1.31 -17.34 -23.46
CA PHE A 159 0.57 -16.10 -23.67
C PHE A 159 1.56 -15.02 -24.07
N ARG A 160 1.32 -14.38 -25.21
CA ARG A 160 2.17 -13.29 -25.73
C ARG A 160 1.29 -12.23 -26.38
N LYS A 161 1.45 -10.96 -25.95
CA LYS A 161 0.71 -9.82 -26.48
C LYS A 161 1.59 -8.58 -26.56
N SER A 162 1.40 -7.81 -27.64
CA SER A 162 2.11 -6.55 -27.87
C SER A 162 1.26 -5.35 -27.46
N ALA A 163 1.93 -4.26 -27.02
CA ALA A 163 1.29 -3.01 -26.65
C ALA A 163 2.20 -1.81 -26.92
N LYS A 164 1.61 -0.62 -27.08
CA LYS A 164 2.35 0.65 -27.15
C LYS A 164 2.92 1.03 -25.77
N VAL A 165 2.15 0.78 -24.69
CA VAL A 165 2.54 0.99 -23.30
C VAL A 165 2.13 -0.22 -22.46
N VAL A 166 3.04 -0.71 -21.63
CA VAL A 166 2.79 -1.72 -20.60
C VAL A 166 2.85 -1.03 -19.24
N ILE A 167 1.79 -1.19 -18.43
CA ILE A 167 1.72 -0.62 -17.07
C ILE A 167 1.75 -1.75 -16.05
N ASP A 168 2.83 -1.81 -15.26
CA ASP A 168 3.05 -2.85 -14.25
C ASP A 168 2.33 -2.50 -12.94
N CYS A 169 1.26 -3.22 -12.67
CA CYS A 169 0.47 -3.21 -11.45
C CYS A 169 0.51 -4.59 -10.75
N THR A 170 1.62 -5.33 -10.88
CA THR A 170 1.74 -6.72 -10.37
C THR A 170 1.93 -6.81 -8.85
N GLY A 171 1.78 -5.70 -8.13
CA GLY A 171 1.83 -5.63 -6.68
C GLY A 171 3.25 -5.77 -6.13
N VAL A 172 3.39 -6.09 -4.85
CA VAL A 172 4.69 -6.11 -4.15
C VAL A 172 5.69 -7.10 -4.77
N THR A 173 5.22 -8.16 -5.41
CA THR A 173 6.10 -9.14 -6.09
C THR A 173 6.79 -8.54 -7.30
N SER A 174 6.19 -7.55 -7.95
CA SER A 174 6.76 -6.78 -9.07
C SER A 174 7.49 -7.62 -10.10
N VAL A 175 6.87 -8.72 -10.54
CA VAL A 175 7.54 -9.74 -11.37
C VAL A 175 8.13 -9.16 -12.66
N LEU A 176 7.49 -8.15 -13.23
CA LEU A 176 7.98 -7.51 -14.46
C LEU A 176 9.11 -6.51 -14.16
N ARG A 177 8.92 -5.63 -13.16
CA ARG A 177 9.94 -4.64 -12.76
C ARG A 177 11.23 -5.31 -12.27
N THR A 178 11.14 -6.35 -11.45
CA THR A 178 12.31 -7.07 -10.93
C THR A 178 13.11 -7.78 -12.03
N ASN A 179 12.48 -8.09 -13.15
CA ASN A 179 13.09 -8.70 -14.33
C ASN A 179 13.29 -7.72 -15.50
N LEU A 180 13.16 -6.43 -15.25
CA LEU A 180 13.34 -5.40 -16.29
C LEU A 180 14.79 -5.42 -16.84
N ARG A 181 14.93 -5.63 -18.15
CA ARG A 181 16.22 -5.79 -18.84
C ARG A 181 16.43 -4.73 -19.92
N ILE A 182 16.09 -3.47 -19.59
CA ILE A 182 16.37 -2.32 -20.44
C ILE A 182 17.21 -1.31 -19.67
N LYS A 183 17.90 -0.45 -20.39
CA LYS A 183 18.62 0.67 -19.78
C LYS A 183 17.58 1.67 -19.28
N SER A 184 17.42 1.79 -17.97
CA SER A 184 16.48 2.71 -17.32
C SER A 184 16.96 3.07 -15.91
N PHE A 185 16.34 4.07 -15.30
CA PHE A 185 16.58 4.47 -13.91
C PHE A 185 15.62 3.78 -12.91
N ILE A 186 14.73 2.91 -13.38
CA ILE A 186 13.81 2.15 -12.50
C ILE A 186 14.64 1.25 -11.57
N GLN A 187 14.41 1.39 -10.27
CA GLN A 187 15.03 0.53 -9.27
C GLN A 187 14.33 -0.84 -9.26
N THR A 188 15.10 -1.90 -9.48
CA THR A 188 14.57 -3.26 -9.58
C THR A 188 14.64 -4.05 -8.28
N LYS A 189 15.44 -3.60 -7.30
CA LYS A 189 15.67 -4.29 -6.02
C LYS A 189 15.26 -3.40 -4.86
N ILE A 190 14.65 -3.99 -3.84
CA ILE A 190 14.32 -3.37 -2.57
C ILE A 190 15.18 -3.98 -1.45
N ASP A 191 15.56 -3.15 -0.48
CA ASP A 191 16.21 -3.64 0.73
C ASP A 191 15.18 -4.41 1.58
N LYS A 192 15.60 -5.52 2.18
CA LYS A 192 14.74 -6.30 3.08
C LYS A 192 14.30 -5.49 4.32
N ASP A 193 15.10 -4.51 4.74
CA ASP A 193 14.75 -3.61 5.84
C ASP A 193 13.63 -2.64 5.47
N ASP A 194 13.31 -2.48 4.19
CA ASP A 194 12.21 -1.67 3.66
C ASP A 194 10.96 -2.51 3.34
N LEU A 195 10.91 -3.77 3.78
CA LEU A 195 9.75 -4.66 3.68
C LEU A 195 9.23 -5.03 5.06
N GLU A 196 7.92 -4.99 5.20
CA GLU A 196 7.20 -5.50 6.36
C GLU A 196 6.40 -6.74 5.98
N ALA A 197 6.35 -7.70 6.92
CA ALA A 197 5.43 -8.82 6.89
C ALA A 197 4.19 -8.42 7.70
N THR A 198 3.03 -8.51 7.08
CA THR A 198 1.75 -8.15 7.70
C THR A 198 0.80 -9.33 7.71
N GLY A 199 -0.05 -9.40 8.72
CA GLY A 199 -1.10 -10.39 8.78
C GLY A 199 -2.29 -9.87 9.57
N ARG A 200 -3.48 -10.40 9.26
CA ARG A 200 -4.72 -9.94 9.90
C ARG A 200 -5.76 -11.03 9.99
N TYR A 201 -6.69 -10.85 10.93
CA TYR A 201 -7.99 -11.49 10.95
C TYR A 201 -9.10 -10.48 10.68
N ILE A 202 -10.22 -10.97 10.17
CA ILE A 202 -11.52 -10.30 10.28
C ILE A 202 -12.36 -11.12 11.23
N TYR A 203 -12.80 -10.49 12.32
CA TYR A 203 -13.62 -11.12 13.32
C TYR A 203 -14.99 -10.44 13.46
N ASP A 204 -16.02 -11.25 13.63
CA ASP A 204 -17.21 -10.88 14.36
C ASP A 204 -16.95 -11.18 15.84
N PHE A 205 -17.37 -10.30 16.75
CA PHE A 205 -17.05 -10.41 18.17
C PHE A 205 -18.19 -9.88 19.05
N ASP A 206 -18.18 -10.29 20.32
CA ASP A 206 -19.05 -9.74 21.35
C ASP A 206 -18.27 -8.66 22.10
N ILE A 207 -18.91 -7.53 22.39
CA ILE A 207 -18.27 -6.46 23.18
C ILE A 207 -18.17 -6.92 24.63
N ALA A 208 -16.96 -7.31 25.08
CA ALA A 208 -16.71 -7.81 26.42
C ALA A 208 -16.50 -6.68 27.44
N SER A 209 -15.97 -5.55 27.00
CA SER A 209 -15.78 -4.36 27.83
C SER A 209 -15.83 -3.10 26.98
N LYS A 210 -15.85 -1.92 27.64
CA LYS A 210 -15.71 -0.64 26.95
C LYS A 210 -14.34 -0.07 27.25
N ASP A 211 -13.47 -0.05 26.24
CA ASP A 211 -12.15 0.56 26.32
C ASP A 211 -11.76 1.08 24.93
N ASP A 212 -11.89 2.38 24.75
CA ASP A 212 -11.62 3.06 23.49
C ASP A 212 -10.14 2.96 23.06
N THR A 213 -9.24 2.58 23.97
CA THR A 213 -7.85 2.29 23.66
C THR A 213 -7.70 1.07 22.76
N PHE A 214 -8.59 0.08 22.92
CA PHE A 214 -8.49 -1.19 22.20
C PHE A 214 -9.53 -1.38 21.10
N PHE A 215 -10.61 -0.63 21.09
CA PHE A 215 -11.59 -0.59 20.02
C PHE A 215 -12.42 0.69 20.09
N HIS A 216 -12.54 1.37 18.97
CA HIS A 216 -13.41 2.53 18.81
C HIS A 216 -14.23 2.38 17.53
N PRO A 217 -15.56 2.54 17.56
CA PRO A 217 -16.40 2.34 16.37
C PRO A 217 -16.15 3.34 15.24
N ASP A 218 -15.66 4.54 15.57
CA ASP A 218 -15.45 5.64 14.63
C ASP A 218 -13.98 5.86 14.24
N TYR A 219 -13.02 5.22 14.90
CA TYR A 219 -11.60 5.45 14.68
C TYR A 219 -10.82 4.15 14.45
N CYS A 220 -9.88 4.20 13.53
CA CYS A 220 -8.86 3.17 13.38
C CYS A 220 -7.87 3.27 14.55
N ILE A 221 -7.68 2.21 15.32
CA ILE A 221 -6.73 2.17 16.44
C ILE A 221 -5.41 1.55 15.97
N ILE A 222 -4.31 2.20 16.36
CA ILE A 222 -2.93 1.71 16.14
C ILE A 222 -2.21 1.64 17.49
N HIS A 223 -1.53 0.52 17.77
CA HIS A 223 -0.65 0.35 18.92
C HIS A 223 0.80 0.25 18.49
N LEU A 224 1.62 1.20 19.00
CA LEU A 224 3.06 1.20 18.76
C LEU A 224 3.75 0.42 19.89
N ASP A 225 3.99 -0.86 19.71
CA ASP A 225 4.65 -1.72 20.72
C ASP A 225 5.70 -2.60 20.05
N GLN A 226 6.98 -2.33 20.33
CA GLN A 226 8.11 -3.07 19.78
C GLN A 226 8.21 -4.53 20.28
N LYS A 227 7.51 -4.87 21.36
CA LYS A 227 7.43 -6.26 21.85
C LYS A 227 6.38 -7.05 21.06
N LEU A 228 5.27 -6.41 20.74
CA LEU A 228 4.19 -7.00 19.95
C LEU A 228 4.49 -6.92 18.44
N ALA A 229 4.86 -5.76 17.96
CA ALA A 229 5.03 -5.47 16.54
C ALA A 229 6.43 -4.85 16.26
N PRO A 230 7.51 -5.65 16.33
CA PRO A 230 8.87 -5.16 16.16
C PRO A 230 9.08 -4.43 14.82
N GLY A 231 9.43 -3.14 14.90
CA GLY A 231 9.64 -2.28 13.74
C GLY A 231 8.38 -1.91 12.94
N GLY A 232 7.20 -2.22 13.47
CA GLY A 232 5.90 -1.93 12.87
C GLY A 232 4.85 -1.55 13.90
N TYR A 233 3.61 -2.01 13.73
CA TYR A 233 2.51 -1.71 14.67
C TYR A 233 1.40 -2.79 14.63
N GLY A 234 0.61 -2.83 15.72
CA GLY A 234 -0.67 -3.55 15.76
C GLY A 234 -1.82 -2.62 15.38
N TRP A 235 -2.86 -3.14 14.74
CA TRP A 235 -4.04 -2.34 14.39
C TRP A 235 -5.35 -3.04 14.77
N VAL A 236 -6.35 -2.21 15.07
CA VAL A 236 -7.73 -2.61 15.31
C VAL A 236 -8.63 -1.64 14.55
N PHE A 237 -9.14 -2.05 13.39
CA PHE A 237 -9.91 -1.20 12.51
C PHE A 237 -11.37 -1.65 12.49
N PRO A 238 -12.33 -0.77 12.81
CA PRO A 238 -13.74 -1.14 12.88
C PRO A 238 -14.31 -1.43 11.49
N LYS A 239 -15.07 -2.51 11.37
CA LYS A 239 -15.86 -2.82 10.16
C LYS A 239 -17.37 -2.79 10.45
N GLY A 240 -17.76 -2.09 11.51
CA GLY A 240 -19.09 -2.01 12.10
C GLY A 240 -18.98 -2.07 13.62
N GLU A 241 -20.14 -2.18 14.29
CA GLU A 241 -20.17 -2.19 15.77
C GLU A 241 -19.53 -3.45 16.36
N ASN A 242 -19.71 -4.60 15.72
CA ASN A 242 -19.29 -5.92 16.23
C ASN A 242 -18.42 -6.68 15.24
N LYS A 243 -17.79 -5.98 14.32
CA LYS A 243 -16.90 -6.56 13.31
C LYS A 243 -15.60 -5.77 13.22
N VAL A 244 -14.49 -6.45 13.14
CA VAL A 244 -13.16 -5.82 13.20
C VAL A 244 -12.18 -6.47 12.22
N ASN A 245 -11.32 -5.63 11.64
CA ASN A 245 -10.07 -6.04 11.00
C ASN A 245 -8.96 -5.79 12.02
N ILE A 246 -8.35 -6.86 12.53
CA ILE A 246 -7.28 -6.79 13.53
C ILE A 246 -6.03 -7.51 13.03
N GLY A 247 -4.88 -6.87 13.18
CA GLY A 247 -3.64 -7.44 12.69
C GLY A 247 -2.38 -6.80 13.22
N VAL A 248 -1.26 -7.31 12.75
CA VAL A 248 0.09 -6.88 13.12
C VAL A 248 0.95 -6.78 11.86
N GLY A 249 1.70 -5.70 11.74
CA GLY A 249 2.80 -5.52 10.80
C GLY A 249 4.14 -5.54 11.54
N VAL A 250 5.13 -6.25 11.01
CA VAL A 250 6.47 -6.34 11.60
C VAL A 250 7.53 -6.15 10.52
N GLN A 251 8.60 -5.43 10.86
CA GLN A 251 9.80 -5.43 10.03
C GLN A 251 10.57 -6.72 10.30
N GLN A 252 10.80 -7.51 9.25
CA GLN A 252 11.30 -8.88 9.37
C GLN A 252 12.60 -8.99 10.18
N ARG A 253 13.56 -8.12 9.93
CA ARG A 253 14.83 -8.12 10.66
C ARG A 253 14.67 -7.79 12.15
N ALA A 254 13.81 -6.81 12.48
CA ALA A 254 13.52 -6.46 13.85
C ALA A 254 12.82 -7.62 14.57
N PHE A 255 11.95 -8.32 13.86
CA PHE A 255 11.26 -9.50 14.38
C PHE A 255 12.21 -10.67 14.66
N ASP A 256 13.12 -10.97 13.74
CA ASP A 256 14.13 -12.01 13.93
C ASP A 256 15.07 -11.70 15.10
N LEU A 257 15.50 -10.44 15.24
CA LEU A 257 16.33 -9.97 16.36
C LEU A 257 15.59 -10.11 17.69
N ARG A 258 14.35 -9.65 17.76
CA ARG A 258 13.50 -9.77 18.96
C ARG A 258 13.32 -11.21 19.39
N ASN A 259 13.01 -12.12 18.46
CA ASN A 259 12.86 -13.55 18.75
C ASN A 259 14.16 -14.14 19.30
N LYS A 260 15.30 -13.75 18.74
CA LYS A 260 16.62 -14.19 19.22
C LYS A 260 16.94 -13.67 20.62
N GLU A 261 16.72 -12.38 20.89
CA GLU A 261 16.98 -11.75 22.19
C GLU A 261 16.11 -12.31 23.31
N MET A 262 14.87 -12.64 23.00
CA MET A 262 13.92 -13.21 23.97
C MET A 262 13.96 -14.74 24.06
N GLY A 263 14.77 -15.41 23.24
CA GLY A 263 14.82 -16.88 23.18
C GLY A 263 13.51 -17.50 22.68
N LEU A 264 12.72 -16.76 21.89
CA LEU A 264 11.41 -17.17 21.39
C LEU A 264 11.49 -17.71 19.96
N ARG A 265 10.53 -18.59 19.63
CA ARG A 265 10.26 -19.04 18.27
C ARG A 265 8.80 -18.71 17.93
N ARG A 266 8.53 -17.42 17.71
CA ARG A 266 7.20 -16.97 17.34
C ARG A 266 7.15 -16.65 15.85
N ASP A 267 6.04 -16.98 15.23
CA ASP A 267 5.68 -16.53 13.89
C ASP A 267 4.68 -15.36 13.97
N LEU A 268 4.38 -14.77 12.80
CA LEU A 268 3.48 -13.62 12.73
C LEU A 268 2.06 -13.97 13.22
N LYS A 269 1.59 -15.19 12.95
CA LYS A 269 0.27 -15.62 13.39
C LYS A 269 0.18 -15.64 14.92
N MET A 270 1.20 -16.18 15.59
CA MET A 270 1.26 -16.19 17.06
C MET A 270 1.23 -14.77 17.64
N LEU A 271 1.87 -13.79 17.00
CA LEU A 271 1.80 -12.41 17.47
C LEU A 271 0.39 -11.84 17.36
N ILE A 272 -0.32 -12.14 16.28
CA ILE A 272 -1.69 -11.66 16.09
C ILE A 272 -2.64 -12.37 17.05
N ASP A 273 -2.49 -13.67 17.25
CA ASP A 273 -3.28 -14.43 18.22
C ASP A 273 -3.09 -13.87 19.64
N GLU A 274 -1.84 -13.52 20.02
CA GLU A 274 -1.53 -12.84 21.28
C GLU A 274 -2.20 -11.47 21.36
N TYR A 275 -2.13 -10.68 20.28
CA TYR A 275 -2.73 -9.35 20.22
C TYR A 275 -4.25 -9.39 20.36
N VAL A 276 -4.90 -10.36 19.74
CA VAL A 276 -6.35 -10.59 19.90
C VAL A 276 -6.67 -10.99 21.33
N HIS A 277 -5.85 -11.88 21.92
CA HIS A 277 -6.08 -12.41 23.27
C HIS A 277 -5.95 -11.33 24.36
N ILE A 278 -5.02 -10.41 24.23
CA ILE A 278 -4.82 -9.32 25.19
C ILE A 278 -5.82 -8.16 25.03
N ASN A 279 -6.61 -8.14 23.95
CA ASN A 279 -7.59 -7.11 23.72
C ASN A 279 -8.82 -7.32 24.62
N PRO A 280 -9.10 -6.42 25.59
CA PRO A 280 -10.15 -6.64 26.58
C PRO A 280 -11.57 -6.39 26.02
N VAL A 281 -11.67 -5.76 24.84
CA VAL A 281 -12.97 -5.41 24.23
C VAL A 281 -13.50 -6.54 23.36
N ILE A 282 -12.59 -7.26 22.66
CA ILE A 282 -12.95 -8.32 21.72
C ILE A 282 -13.25 -9.62 22.46
N GLY A 283 -14.52 -9.86 22.81
CA GLY A 283 -15.00 -11.10 23.41
C GLY A 283 -15.45 -12.10 22.36
N ASN A 284 -15.24 -13.39 22.64
CA ASN A 284 -15.70 -14.49 21.78
C ASN A 284 -15.44 -14.26 20.29
N PRO A 285 -14.21 -13.95 19.86
CA PRO A 285 -13.92 -13.66 18.46
C PRO A 285 -14.26 -14.85 17.57
N ARG A 286 -15.07 -14.61 16.56
CA ARG A 286 -15.45 -15.60 15.55
C ARG A 286 -14.94 -15.10 14.20
N VAL A 287 -14.17 -15.95 13.52
CA VAL A 287 -13.74 -15.60 12.15
C VAL A 287 -14.96 -15.22 11.34
N ALA A 288 -14.96 -14.01 10.79
CA ALA A 288 -16.03 -13.52 9.94
C ALA A 288 -16.05 -14.34 8.66
N THR A 289 -16.78 -15.45 8.68
CA THR A 289 -17.02 -16.31 7.52
C THR A 289 -18.16 -15.72 6.72
N SER A 290 -17.91 -15.36 5.46
CA SER A 290 -18.96 -15.47 4.46
C SER A 290 -18.99 -16.94 4.02
N GLU A 291 -20.12 -17.45 3.54
CA GLU A 291 -20.25 -18.80 2.96
C GLU A 291 -19.20 -19.12 1.87
N MET A 292 -18.36 -18.18 1.55
CA MET A 292 -17.35 -18.20 0.51
C MET A 292 -15.91 -18.04 1.02
N ASP A 293 -15.70 -17.99 2.34
CA ASP A 293 -14.37 -18.10 2.95
C ASP A 293 -14.00 -19.57 3.14
N ASP A 294 -12.76 -19.92 2.81
CA ASP A 294 -12.15 -21.22 3.13
C ASP A 294 -11.97 -21.42 4.66
N GLY A 295 -12.69 -20.67 5.47
CA GLY A 295 -12.83 -20.83 6.90
C GLY A 295 -11.74 -20.22 7.76
N ASN A 296 -10.72 -19.57 7.17
CA ASN A 296 -9.58 -19.14 7.95
C ASN A 296 -9.59 -17.66 8.37
N GLY A 297 -10.34 -16.75 7.69
CA GLY A 297 -10.39 -15.29 7.96
C GLY A 297 -9.01 -14.60 8.12
N TRP A 298 -7.99 -15.41 8.11
CA TRP A 298 -6.58 -15.13 8.31
C TRP A 298 -5.87 -14.96 6.97
N GLY A 299 -4.96 -14.04 6.92
CA GLY A 299 -4.11 -13.89 5.77
C GLY A 299 -2.86 -13.07 6.07
N THR A 300 -1.77 -13.36 5.33
CA THR A 300 -0.50 -12.64 5.41
C THR A 300 -0.12 -12.08 4.06
N TRP A 301 0.56 -10.93 4.08
CA TRP A 301 1.13 -10.32 2.89
C TRP A 301 2.37 -9.51 3.25
N SER A 302 3.17 -9.19 2.23
CA SER A 302 4.29 -8.25 2.38
C SER A 302 3.91 -6.88 1.83
N VAL A 303 4.44 -5.84 2.45
CA VAL A 303 4.27 -4.45 2.02
C VAL A 303 5.60 -3.73 2.06
N SER A 304 5.86 -2.87 1.08
CA SER A 304 7.00 -1.97 1.11
C SER A 304 6.71 -0.78 2.01
N VAL A 305 7.71 -0.36 2.78
CA VAL A 305 7.63 0.78 3.71
C VAL A 305 8.75 1.78 3.46
N ARG A 306 9.08 1.98 2.20
CA ARG A 306 10.00 3.01 1.73
C ARG A 306 9.26 4.02 0.84
N ARG A 307 9.90 5.15 0.51
CA ARG A 307 9.35 6.04 -0.53
C ARG A 307 9.20 5.28 -1.85
N GLN A 308 8.32 5.78 -2.70
CA GLN A 308 8.11 5.23 -4.05
C GLN A 308 9.44 5.15 -4.83
N ASN A 309 9.44 4.36 -5.88
CA ASN A 309 10.55 4.30 -6.81
C ASN A 309 10.85 5.70 -7.38
N ASP A 310 12.10 6.14 -7.35
CA ASP A 310 12.49 7.49 -7.80
C ASP A 310 12.23 7.69 -9.30
N CYS A 311 12.30 6.60 -10.08
CA CYS A 311 11.91 6.55 -11.48
C CYS A 311 10.88 5.44 -11.67
N MET A 312 9.70 5.79 -12.18
CA MET A 312 8.57 4.85 -12.35
C MET A 312 8.25 4.61 -13.83
N VAL A 313 9.11 5.07 -14.73
CA VAL A 313 8.91 4.97 -16.19
C VAL A 313 10.16 4.52 -16.93
N ALA A 314 9.96 3.91 -18.09
CA ALA A 314 10.97 3.63 -19.08
C ALA A 314 10.31 3.64 -20.47
N ASN A 315 11.07 3.50 -21.55
CA ASN A 315 10.47 3.47 -22.89
C ASN A 315 9.39 2.39 -23.01
N GLY A 316 8.15 2.79 -23.25
CA GLY A 316 6.98 1.91 -23.35
C GLY A 316 6.54 1.24 -22.06
N TYR A 317 7.01 1.70 -20.87
CA TYR A 317 6.76 1.02 -19.61
C TYR A 317 6.56 1.97 -18.43
N MET A 318 5.56 1.66 -17.59
CA MET A 318 5.25 2.39 -16.37
C MET A 318 5.04 1.42 -15.20
N VAL A 319 5.29 1.86 -13.98
CA VAL A 319 5.10 1.06 -12.74
C VAL A 319 4.18 1.81 -11.78
N VAL A 320 3.18 1.12 -11.21
CA VAL A 320 2.13 1.74 -10.39
C VAL A 320 1.79 0.89 -9.16
N GLY A 321 1.40 1.53 -8.08
CA GLY A 321 0.98 0.89 -6.84
C GLY A 321 2.14 0.21 -6.09
N ASP A 322 1.88 -0.93 -5.47
CA ASP A 322 2.91 -1.65 -4.70
C ASP A 322 4.08 -2.09 -5.58
N ALA A 323 3.86 -2.29 -6.89
CA ALA A 323 4.93 -2.55 -7.85
C ALA A 323 5.93 -1.39 -7.94
N ALA A 324 5.51 -0.15 -7.65
CA ALA A 324 6.34 1.05 -7.59
C ALA A 324 6.74 1.44 -6.15
N TRP A 325 6.47 0.59 -5.15
CA TRP A 325 6.71 0.85 -3.72
C TRP A 325 5.95 2.06 -3.18
N MET A 326 4.71 2.24 -3.59
CA MET A 326 3.90 3.41 -3.24
C MET A 326 3.23 3.39 -1.85
N PRO A 327 3.08 2.24 -1.14
CA PRO A 327 2.59 2.32 0.23
C PRO A 327 3.38 3.32 1.06
N LYS A 328 2.68 4.10 1.88
CA LYS A 328 3.32 5.14 2.71
C LYS A 328 4.32 4.52 3.68
N PRO A 329 5.51 5.09 3.81
CA PRO A 329 6.54 4.52 4.67
C PRO A 329 6.13 4.38 6.14
N LEU A 330 5.36 5.33 6.66
CA LEU A 330 5.07 5.41 8.09
C LEU A 330 3.99 4.41 8.55
N ASP A 331 2.93 4.25 7.76
CA ASP A 331 1.74 3.49 8.14
C ASP A 331 1.39 2.37 7.16
N ALA A 332 2.27 2.08 6.20
CA ALA A 332 2.07 1.07 5.16
C ALA A 332 0.76 1.22 4.34
N GLY A 333 0.10 2.38 4.43
CA GLY A 333 -1.16 2.67 3.75
C GLY A 333 -0.97 2.78 2.24
N GLY A 334 -1.33 1.75 1.49
CA GLY A 334 -1.10 1.65 0.05
C GLY A 334 -2.29 2.04 -0.82
N ILE A 335 -3.53 1.98 -0.31
CA ILE A 335 -4.74 2.18 -1.12
C ILE A 335 -4.80 3.60 -1.68
N GLY A 336 -4.65 4.63 -0.83
CA GLY A 336 -4.73 6.03 -1.24
C GLY A 336 -3.68 6.42 -2.30
N PRO A 337 -2.39 6.17 -2.04
CA PRO A 337 -1.35 6.40 -3.06
C PRO A 337 -1.60 5.68 -4.38
N ALA A 338 -2.04 4.41 -4.32
CA ALA A 338 -2.34 3.63 -5.52
C ALA A 338 -3.51 4.20 -6.33
N ILE A 339 -4.56 4.71 -5.68
CA ILE A 339 -5.69 5.37 -6.35
C ILE A 339 -5.18 6.60 -7.12
N ILE A 340 -4.42 7.47 -6.46
CA ILE A 340 -3.92 8.71 -7.06
C ILE A 340 -2.98 8.38 -8.22
N ALA A 341 -1.99 7.53 -7.99
CA ALA A 341 -1.03 7.14 -9.01
C ALA A 341 -1.68 6.46 -10.22
N ALA A 342 -2.64 5.57 -9.99
CA ALA A 342 -3.35 4.85 -11.05
C ALA A 342 -4.19 5.80 -11.91
N THR A 343 -4.84 6.78 -11.27
CA THR A 343 -5.62 7.80 -11.98
C THR A 343 -4.72 8.65 -12.87
N ILE A 344 -3.54 9.04 -12.38
CA ILE A 344 -2.56 9.82 -13.16
C ILE A 344 -1.95 8.96 -14.27
N ALA A 345 -1.51 7.74 -13.95
CA ALA A 345 -0.83 6.86 -14.90
C ALA A 345 -1.69 6.52 -16.12
N GLY A 346 -2.99 6.26 -15.90
CA GLY A 346 -3.93 6.02 -17.00
C GLY A 346 -4.07 7.21 -17.93
N ARG A 347 -4.20 8.43 -17.39
CA ARG A 347 -4.24 9.69 -18.15
C ARG A 347 -2.96 9.89 -18.96
N ASP A 348 -1.81 9.83 -18.29
CA ASP A 348 -0.53 10.18 -18.91
C ASP A 348 -0.10 9.15 -19.96
N ALA A 349 -0.50 7.89 -19.81
CA ALA A 349 -0.32 6.87 -20.84
C ALA A 349 -1.15 7.17 -22.10
N VAL A 350 -2.38 7.66 -21.96
CA VAL A 350 -3.23 8.08 -23.07
C VAL A 350 -2.60 9.27 -23.79
N GLU A 351 -2.22 10.32 -23.06
CA GLU A 351 -1.58 11.51 -23.63
C GLU A 351 -0.29 11.16 -24.41
N ALA A 352 0.54 10.27 -23.89
CA ALA A 352 1.75 9.80 -24.56
C ALA A 352 1.44 9.04 -25.86
N ILE A 353 0.40 8.22 -25.87
CA ILE A 353 -0.05 7.50 -27.07
C ILE A 353 -0.60 8.46 -28.11
N GLU A 354 -1.40 9.46 -27.71
CA GLU A 354 -1.94 10.49 -28.59
C GLU A 354 -0.84 11.39 -29.18
N ALA A 355 0.19 11.70 -28.39
CA ALA A 355 1.40 12.39 -28.84
C ALA A 355 2.28 11.53 -29.77
N ASN A 356 1.94 10.24 -29.93
CA ASN A 356 2.72 9.27 -30.68
C ASN A 356 4.18 9.13 -30.16
N ASP A 357 4.39 9.34 -28.86
CA ASP A 357 5.68 9.23 -28.17
C ASP A 357 5.52 8.54 -26.83
N THR A 358 5.98 7.29 -26.74
CA THR A 358 5.96 6.49 -25.51
C THR A 358 7.37 6.30 -24.93
N THR A 359 8.28 7.23 -25.22
CA THR A 359 9.63 7.24 -24.64
C THR A 359 9.58 7.54 -23.15
N GLU A 360 10.64 7.17 -22.44
CA GLU A 360 10.82 7.53 -21.02
C GLU A 360 10.65 9.05 -20.82
N LYS A 361 11.15 9.86 -21.74
CA LYS A 361 11.06 11.31 -21.66
C LYS A 361 9.62 11.82 -21.62
N GLU A 362 8.75 11.30 -22.47
CA GLU A 362 7.33 11.69 -22.51
C GLU A 362 6.59 11.12 -21.30
N LEU A 363 6.79 9.84 -21.01
CA LEU A 363 6.18 9.18 -19.85
C LEU A 363 6.67 9.75 -18.51
N TRP A 364 7.78 10.52 -18.47
CA TRP A 364 8.29 11.17 -17.25
C TRP A 364 7.30 12.14 -16.62
N LYS A 365 6.32 12.61 -17.39
CA LYS A 365 5.21 13.42 -16.89
C LYS A 365 4.51 12.74 -15.71
N TYR A 366 4.29 11.43 -15.78
CA TYR A 366 3.72 10.65 -14.69
C TYR A 366 4.52 10.75 -13.38
N ASN A 367 5.86 10.68 -13.43
CA ASN A 367 6.70 10.87 -12.24
C ASN A 367 6.45 12.24 -11.60
N LYS A 368 6.44 13.29 -12.42
CA LYS A 368 6.25 14.68 -11.95
C LYS A 368 4.86 14.87 -11.36
N ASP A 369 3.82 14.43 -12.06
CA ASP A 369 2.45 14.63 -11.66
C ASP A 369 2.14 13.87 -10.36
N TYR A 370 2.62 12.62 -10.24
CA TYR A 370 2.44 11.87 -8.99
C TYR A 370 3.22 12.48 -7.81
N VAL A 371 4.46 12.90 -8.03
CA VAL A 371 5.25 13.54 -6.96
C VAL A 371 4.59 14.84 -6.51
N ASN A 372 4.09 15.66 -7.44
CA ASN A 372 3.41 16.91 -7.12
C ASN A 372 2.09 16.70 -6.37
N ASP A 373 1.29 15.72 -6.78
CA ASP A 373 -0.03 15.49 -6.18
C ASP A 373 0.05 14.72 -4.85
N TYR A 374 1.07 13.87 -4.66
CA TYR A 374 1.14 12.99 -3.50
C TYR A 374 2.56 12.59 -3.05
N GLY A 375 3.43 12.23 -3.97
CA GLY A 375 4.68 11.54 -3.67
C GLY A 375 5.71 12.38 -2.89
N TYR A 376 5.60 13.70 -2.92
CA TYR A 376 6.55 14.63 -2.28
C TYR A 376 6.79 14.34 -0.79
N LYS A 377 5.77 13.90 -0.08
CA LYS A 377 5.83 13.66 1.37
C LYS A 377 6.49 12.34 1.76
N THR A 378 6.60 11.38 0.85
CA THR A 378 7.03 10.01 1.18
C THR A 378 8.49 9.93 1.63
N ALA A 379 9.36 10.82 1.15
CA ALA A 379 10.76 10.89 1.59
C ALA A 379 10.86 11.26 3.08
N GLY A 380 10.12 12.28 3.53
CA GLY A 380 10.06 12.66 4.95
C GLY A 380 9.47 11.55 5.82
N LEU A 381 8.39 10.91 5.35
CA LEU A 381 7.78 9.78 6.05
C LEU A 381 8.74 8.57 6.17
N GLU A 382 9.60 8.32 5.17
CA GLU A 382 10.61 7.27 5.23
C GLU A 382 11.64 7.54 6.32
N VAL A 383 12.11 8.77 6.44
CA VAL A 383 13.06 9.18 7.50
C VAL A 383 12.43 8.98 8.87
N PHE A 384 11.18 9.40 9.04
CA PHE A 384 10.46 9.27 10.30
C PHE A 384 10.22 7.78 10.67
N ARG A 385 9.83 6.94 9.71
CA ARG A 385 9.70 5.50 9.90
C ARG A 385 11.02 4.87 10.38
N ARG A 386 12.14 5.17 9.70
CA ARG A 386 13.46 4.63 10.06
C ARG A 386 13.87 5.02 11.48
N MET A 387 13.53 6.23 11.90
CA MET A 387 13.74 6.69 13.27
C MET A 387 12.90 5.85 14.25
N LEU A 388 11.59 5.74 14.03
CA LEU A 388 10.69 4.99 14.91
C LEU A 388 11.09 3.52 15.05
N GLN A 389 11.49 2.87 13.98
CA GLN A 389 11.92 1.46 13.98
C GLN A 389 13.18 1.20 14.83
N GLY A 390 13.96 2.23 15.12
CA GLY A 390 15.15 2.17 15.97
C GLY A 390 14.88 2.42 17.45
N LEU A 391 13.66 2.84 17.84
CA LEU A 391 13.31 3.19 19.21
C LEU A 391 12.87 1.98 20.04
N THR A 392 13.16 2.03 21.36
CA THR A 392 12.57 1.12 22.35
C THR A 392 11.18 1.60 22.76
N ASN A 393 10.39 0.75 23.43
CA ASN A 393 9.09 1.14 23.98
C ASN A 393 9.16 2.36 24.88
N ASP A 394 10.15 2.43 25.79
CA ASP A 394 10.33 3.58 26.68
C ASP A 394 10.65 4.88 25.93
N GLN A 395 11.39 4.77 24.82
CA GLN A 395 11.70 5.91 23.96
C GLN A 395 10.49 6.38 23.17
N ILE A 396 9.65 5.45 22.69
CA ILE A 396 8.38 5.76 22.02
C ILE A 396 7.43 6.44 23.00
N ASP A 397 7.24 5.88 24.22
CA ASP A 397 6.40 6.47 25.27
C ASP A 397 6.83 7.91 25.58
N TYR A 398 8.13 8.11 25.74
CA TYR A 398 8.68 9.44 26.01
C TYR A 398 8.48 10.39 24.83
N GLY A 399 8.77 9.93 23.61
CA GLY A 399 8.65 10.72 22.39
C GLY A 399 7.21 11.16 22.14
N MET A 400 6.26 10.24 22.24
CA MET A 400 4.84 10.55 22.08
C MET A 400 4.36 11.56 23.14
N LYS A 401 4.71 11.36 24.40
CA LYS A 401 4.29 12.24 25.49
C LYS A 401 4.84 13.65 25.39
N HIS A 402 6.12 13.80 25.02
CA HIS A 402 6.81 15.08 25.13
C HIS A 402 6.92 15.85 23.81
N PHE A 403 6.86 15.15 22.69
CA PHE A 403 7.02 15.73 21.36
C PHE A 403 5.74 15.65 20.54
N LEU A 404 5.24 14.47 20.22
CA LEU A 404 4.11 14.30 19.29
C LEU A 404 2.81 14.90 19.81
N SER A 405 2.53 14.84 21.12
CA SER A 405 1.31 15.43 21.70
C SER A 405 1.25 16.98 21.61
N LYS A 406 2.36 17.62 21.26
CA LYS A 406 2.49 19.07 21.14
C LYS A 406 2.69 19.54 19.70
N MET A 407 2.76 18.62 18.76
CA MET A 407 3.05 18.90 17.36
C MET A 407 1.78 18.99 16.53
N ASP A 408 1.90 19.76 15.46
CA ASP A 408 0.92 19.70 14.37
C ASP A 408 1.10 18.37 13.63
N VAL A 409 0.17 17.46 13.89
CA VAL A 409 0.20 16.10 13.37
C VAL A 409 0.01 16.08 11.86
N ASP A 410 -0.69 17.06 11.30
CA ASP A 410 -0.89 17.19 9.86
C ASP A 410 0.45 17.42 9.15
N LYS A 411 1.36 18.18 9.73
CA LYS A 411 2.71 18.36 9.18
C LYS A 411 3.48 17.05 9.07
N ILE A 412 3.36 16.18 10.08
CA ILE A 412 4.02 14.86 10.04
C ILE A 412 3.45 14.01 8.89
N THR A 413 2.13 14.00 8.74
CA THR A 413 1.49 13.22 7.66
C THR A 413 1.80 13.75 6.26
N ASP A 414 2.17 15.03 6.18
CA ASP A 414 2.64 15.67 4.94
C ASP A 414 4.16 15.55 4.74
N GLY A 415 4.85 14.82 5.61
CA GLY A 415 6.28 14.53 5.49
C GLY A 415 7.18 15.68 5.91
N GLU A 416 6.61 16.70 6.58
CA GLU A 416 7.38 17.80 7.16
C GLU A 416 8.08 17.35 8.43
N HIS A 417 9.34 17.76 8.59
CA HIS A 417 10.07 17.49 9.82
C HIS A 417 9.61 18.43 10.94
N PRO A 418 9.38 17.88 12.13
CA PRO A 418 9.06 18.71 13.28
C PRO A 418 10.20 19.68 13.62
N GLU A 419 9.87 20.92 13.84
CA GLU A 419 10.81 21.89 14.42
C GLU A 419 10.93 21.65 15.92
N PHE A 420 12.07 21.13 16.34
CA PHE A 420 12.37 20.93 17.76
C PHE A 420 13.04 22.16 18.37
N GLY A 421 12.59 22.56 19.54
CA GLY A 421 13.28 23.57 20.35
C GLY A 421 14.69 23.12 20.77
N THR A 422 15.55 24.07 21.15
CA THR A 422 16.95 23.77 21.51
C THR A 422 17.04 22.76 22.67
N VAL A 423 16.16 22.84 23.66
CA VAL A 423 16.11 21.91 24.80
C VAL A 423 15.72 20.48 24.34
N ASP A 424 14.80 20.39 23.42
CA ASP A 424 14.34 19.11 22.87
C ASP A 424 15.44 18.45 22.03
N LYS A 425 16.17 19.24 21.21
CA LYS A 425 17.34 18.79 20.44
C LYS A 425 18.43 18.24 21.34
N VAL A 426 18.74 18.93 22.46
CA VAL A 426 19.73 18.47 23.45
C VAL A 426 19.25 17.17 24.13
N GLY A 427 17.99 17.09 24.54
CA GLY A 427 17.41 15.88 25.12
C GLY A 427 17.46 14.67 24.20
N MET A 428 17.15 14.86 22.91
CA MET A 428 17.27 13.82 21.90
C MET A 428 18.71 13.44 21.60
N PHE A 429 19.63 14.42 21.58
CA PHE A 429 21.06 14.17 21.36
C PHE A 429 21.68 13.35 22.51
N ILE A 430 21.38 13.69 23.77
CA ILE A 430 21.88 12.92 24.91
C ILE A 430 21.35 11.48 24.89
N ARG A 431 20.08 11.27 24.59
CA ARG A 431 19.49 9.91 24.49
C ARG A 431 19.93 9.19 23.23
N GLY A 432 20.11 9.89 22.11
CA GLY A 432 20.65 9.36 20.87
C GLY A 432 22.10 8.92 20.98
N ALA A 433 22.92 9.64 21.76
CA ALA A 433 24.30 9.25 22.04
C ALA A 433 24.40 7.95 22.86
N LEU A 434 23.36 7.62 23.64
CA LEU A 434 23.25 6.37 24.38
C LEU A 434 22.72 5.21 23.51
N ASN A 435 22.18 5.49 22.33
CA ASN A 435 21.67 4.50 21.39
C ASN A 435 22.40 4.63 20.04
N LYS A 436 23.34 3.72 19.81
CA LYS A 436 24.20 3.72 18.60
C LYS A 436 23.38 3.74 17.30
N ARG A 437 22.23 3.05 17.26
CA ARG A 437 21.32 2.98 16.10
C ARG A 437 20.62 4.31 15.82
N LEU A 438 20.21 5.01 16.88
CA LEU A 438 19.59 6.33 16.78
C LEU A 438 20.62 7.37 16.29
N ALA A 439 21.87 7.29 16.75
CA ALA A 439 22.95 8.15 16.30
C ALA A 439 23.31 7.94 14.82
N GLU A 440 23.25 6.72 14.33
CA GLU A 440 23.45 6.38 12.90
C GLU A 440 22.30 6.90 12.04
N ASN A 441 21.07 6.80 12.51
CA ASN A 441 19.89 7.32 11.82
C ASN A 441 19.86 8.85 11.78
N LEU A 442 20.25 9.52 12.87
CA LEU A 442 20.36 10.99 12.94
C LEU A 442 21.48 11.54 12.03
N LYS A 443 22.57 10.80 11.84
CA LYS A 443 23.61 11.14 10.86
C LYS A 443 23.09 11.06 9.43
N CYS A 444 22.26 10.07 9.12
CA CYS A 444 21.62 9.94 7.82
C CYS A 444 20.67 11.12 7.55
N THR A 445 19.92 11.57 8.56
CA THR A 445 19.00 12.72 8.46
C THR A 445 19.76 14.04 8.23
N ALA A 446 20.89 14.25 8.91
CA ALA A 446 21.73 15.43 8.71
C ALA A 446 22.32 15.50 7.29
N SER A 447 22.72 14.36 6.73
CA SER A 447 23.28 14.30 5.37
C SER A 447 22.24 14.48 4.26
N MET A 448 20.97 14.28 4.54
CA MET A 448 19.86 14.53 3.58
C MET A 448 19.45 16.01 3.53
N ASN A 449 19.65 16.76 4.61
CA ASN A 449 19.39 18.21 4.65
C ASN A 449 20.49 19.04 3.93
N GLU A 450 21.61 18.43 3.57
CA GLU A 450 22.72 19.07 2.84
C GLU A 450 22.71 18.76 1.33
N ARG A 451 21.71 18.02 0.84
CA ARG A 451 21.50 17.71 -0.60
C ARG A 451 20.14 18.20 -1.08
#